data_8a4cb9a943cb5852c9114ac8e414396a
#
_entry.id   8a4cb9a943cb5852c9114ac8e414396a
#
_cell.length_a   1.000
_cell.length_b   1.000
_cell.length_c   1.000
_cell.angle_alpha   90.00
_cell.angle_beta   90.00
_cell.angle_gamma   90.00
#
_symmetry.space_group_name_H-M   'P 1'
#
loop_
_entity.id
_entity.type
_entity.pdbx_description
1 polymer ?
#
loop_
_entity_poly.entity_id
_entity_poly.type
_entity_poly.pdbx_seq_one_letter_code
_entity_poly.pdbx_strand_id
1 'polypeptide(L)'
;MTVEILKHGAAVNECKELAALLTRYTHSKGNGIHKTDINQLEFMRESSASTSICSVYEPVFALVVQGKKEALLGEETYCYGAAQYLVVSVHLPLSAFVTEATPDKPYLGFKLNLDPVQLCDIIAQTTPGTSRKENSVRGLFVSNTDAPLLDCAMRLTQLLDTPQHIPILAPLIIREIYYRLLIGEQGEAVRQIATSGSNMQRIAEVIKLIKADFTKPMRVEELAGQASMSPSSFHHHFKLVTSMSPLQYQKQLRLLEARRLMLAENFDAANAAYQVGYESQSQFSREYSRMFGAPPIRDIERLRTA
;
A
#
# COMPACT_ATOMS: atom_id res chain seq x y z
N MET A 1 -19.64 -9.27 -20.99
CA MET A 1 -19.97 -10.17 -19.87
C MET A 1 -19.38 -11.58 -20.04
N THR A 2 -19.63 -12.33 -21.13
CA THR A 2 -19.11 -13.72 -21.27
C THR A 2 -17.58 -13.80 -21.45
N VAL A 3 -16.96 -12.88 -22.20
CA VAL A 3 -15.50 -12.85 -22.43
C VAL A 3 -14.72 -12.43 -21.17
N GLU A 4 -15.25 -11.54 -20.35
CA GLU A 4 -14.64 -11.12 -19.09
C GLU A 4 -14.66 -12.23 -18.04
N ILE A 5 -15.76 -12.99 -17.96
CA ILE A 5 -15.89 -14.14 -17.07
C ILE A 5 -14.88 -15.24 -17.46
N LEU A 6 -14.68 -15.49 -18.74
CA LEU A 6 -13.71 -16.47 -19.23
C LEU A 6 -12.26 -16.02 -18.98
N LYS A 7 -11.94 -14.74 -19.15
CA LYS A 7 -10.63 -14.18 -18.86
C LYS A 7 -10.32 -14.23 -17.35
N HIS A 8 -11.28 -13.93 -16.51
CA HIS A 8 -11.12 -14.02 -15.06
C HIS A 8 -10.93 -15.47 -14.59
N GLY A 9 -11.65 -16.42 -15.19
CA GLY A 9 -11.47 -17.85 -14.92
C GLY A 9 -10.09 -18.39 -15.27
N ALA A 10 -9.50 -17.95 -16.40
CA ALA A 10 -8.13 -18.31 -16.79
C ALA A 10 -7.10 -17.71 -15.80
N ALA A 11 -7.23 -16.45 -15.44
CA ALA A 11 -6.35 -15.78 -14.49
C ALA A 11 -6.40 -16.44 -13.09
N VAL A 12 -7.56 -16.90 -12.64
CA VAL A 12 -7.69 -17.63 -11.37
C VAL A 12 -6.95 -18.98 -11.42
N ASN A 13 -6.90 -19.64 -12.59
CA ASN A 13 -6.16 -20.90 -12.72
C ASN A 13 -4.63 -20.67 -12.71
N GLU A 14 -4.14 -19.64 -13.38
CA GLU A 14 -2.73 -19.23 -13.35
C GLU A 14 -2.29 -18.82 -11.92
N CYS A 15 -3.19 -18.20 -11.13
CA CYS A 15 -2.94 -17.94 -9.72
C CYS A 15 -2.66 -19.20 -8.89
N LYS A 16 -3.16 -20.38 -9.28
CA LYS A 16 -2.86 -21.62 -8.54
C LYS A 16 -1.40 -22.05 -8.65
N GLU A 17 -0.79 -21.86 -9.82
CA GLU A 17 0.64 -22.15 -10.02
C GLU A 17 1.50 -21.17 -9.22
N LEU A 18 1.16 -19.89 -9.27
CA LEU A 18 1.83 -18.87 -8.46
C LEU A 18 1.63 -19.12 -6.96
N ALA A 19 0.43 -19.57 -6.53
CA ALA A 19 0.16 -19.95 -5.13
C ALA A 19 1.05 -21.11 -4.66
N ALA A 20 1.28 -22.10 -5.52
CA ALA A 20 2.18 -23.22 -5.21
C ALA A 20 3.63 -22.73 -5.00
N LEU A 21 4.10 -21.80 -5.84
CA LEU A 21 5.43 -21.19 -5.71
C LEU A 21 5.54 -20.37 -4.41
N LEU A 22 4.57 -19.48 -4.13
CA LEU A 22 4.57 -18.68 -2.90
C LEU A 22 4.47 -19.57 -1.65
N THR A 23 3.67 -20.64 -1.69
CA THR A 23 3.57 -21.61 -0.60
C THR A 23 4.92 -22.24 -0.30
N ARG A 24 5.64 -22.72 -1.32
CA ARG A 24 6.98 -23.28 -1.16
C ARG A 24 7.95 -22.31 -0.49
N TYR A 25 7.87 -21.02 -0.83
CA TYR A 25 8.73 -19.97 -0.30
C TYR A 25 8.39 -19.54 1.13
N THR A 26 7.12 -19.64 1.50
CA THR A 26 6.61 -19.09 2.78
C THR A 26 6.24 -20.14 3.82
N HIS A 27 6.06 -21.41 3.42
CA HIS A 27 5.56 -22.45 4.31
C HIS A 27 6.40 -22.63 5.59
N SER A 28 7.73 -22.71 5.43
CA SER A 28 8.64 -22.88 6.57
C SER A 28 8.83 -21.61 7.41
N LYS A 29 8.42 -20.44 6.89
CA LYS A 29 8.60 -19.14 7.53
C LYS A 29 7.41 -18.71 8.39
N GLY A 30 6.26 -19.40 8.26
CA GLY A 30 5.02 -19.11 9.01
C GLY A 30 4.23 -17.92 8.45
N ASN A 31 3.40 -17.32 9.28
CA ASN A 31 2.60 -16.14 8.93
C ASN A 31 3.45 -14.86 8.93
N GLY A 32 2.99 -13.87 8.17
CA GLY A 32 3.59 -12.54 8.10
C GLY A 32 4.10 -12.15 6.72
N ILE A 33 4.92 -11.09 6.69
CA ILE A 33 5.55 -10.55 5.48
C ILE A 33 6.98 -11.10 5.39
N HIS A 34 7.31 -11.69 4.25
CA HIS A 34 8.60 -12.34 3.99
C HIS A 34 9.34 -11.60 2.88
N LYS A 35 10.47 -10.98 3.25
CA LYS A 35 11.41 -10.40 2.27
C LYS A 35 12.02 -11.49 1.42
N THR A 36 12.34 -11.17 0.17
CA THR A 36 13.03 -12.04 -0.78
C THR A 36 14.41 -11.47 -1.12
N ASP A 37 15.19 -12.22 -1.93
CA ASP A 37 16.48 -11.75 -2.46
C ASP A 37 16.31 -10.64 -3.52
N ILE A 38 15.08 -10.37 -3.95
CA ILE A 38 14.74 -9.23 -4.81
C ILE A 38 14.23 -8.11 -3.89
N ASN A 39 15.04 -7.06 -3.69
CA ASN A 39 14.80 -6.01 -2.69
C ASN A 39 13.40 -5.37 -2.71
N GLN A 40 12.76 -5.30 -3.89
CA GLN A 40 11.43 -4.70 -4.05
C GLN A 40 10.29 -5.71 -3.85
N LEU A 41 10.59 -7.03 -3.76
CA LEU A 41 9.63 -8.11 -3.73
C LEU A 41 9.49 -8.69 -2.33
N GLU A 42 8.26 -8.73 -1.83
CA GLU A 42 7.90 -9.37 -0.58
C GLU A 42 6.70 -10.30 -0.80
N PHE A 43 6.64 -11.39 -0.02
CA PHE A 43 5.47 -12.27 0.03
C PHE A 43 4.77 -12.13 1.37
N MET A 44 3.46 -12.26 1.36
CA MET A 44 2.64 -12.26 2.57
C MET A 44 1.91 -13.59 2.69
N ARG A 45 1.93 -14.19 3.89
CA ARG A 45 1.19 -15.40 4.23
C ARG A 45 0.40 -15.16 5.50
N GLU A 46 -0.88 -15.59 5.52
CA GLU A 46 -1.70 -15.66 6.71
C GLU A 46 -2.55 -16.95 6.68
N SER A 47 -2.52 -17.71 7.77
CA SER A 47 -3.22 -19.02 7.87
C SER A 47 -4.62 -18.89 8.47
N SER A 48 -5.07 -17.70 8.83
CA SER A 48 -6.40 -17.40 9.35
C SER A 48 -6.80 -15.98 9.01
N ALA A 49 -8.10 -15.68 9.12
CA ALA A 49 -8.55 -14.29 9.08
C ALA A 49 -7.84 -13.48 10.17
N SER A 50 -7.32 -12.31 9.81
CA SER A 50 -6.55 -11.47 10.72
C SER A 50 -7.38 -10.31 11.27
N THR A 51 -6.98 -9.80 12.41
CA THR A 51 -7.49 -8.50 12.89
C THR A 51 -6.93 -7.37 12.05
N SER A 52 -7.67 -6.24 12.01
CA SER A 52 -7.23 -5.05 11.27
C SER A 52 -5.90 -4.54 11.82
N ILE A 53 -4.90 -4.47 10.93
CA ILE A 53 -3.60 -3.86 11.21
C ILE A 53 -3.53 -2.54 10.45
N CYS A 54 -3.44 -1.44 11.20
CA CYS A 54 -3.23 -0.13 10.63
C CYS A 54 -1.72 0.14 10.51
N SER A 55 -1.27 0.50 9.31
CA SER A 55 0.13 0.85 9.03
C SER A 55 0.22 1.86 7.88
N VAL A 56 1.36 2.52 7.74
CA VAL A 56 1.62 3.39 6.59
C VAL A 56 2.13 2.54 5.43
N TYR A 57 1.30 2.39 4.41
CA TYR A 57 1.69 1.74 3.15
C TYR A 57 2.51 2.69 2.31
N GLU A 58 3.60 2.21 1.78
CA GLU A 58 4.41 2.87 0.75
C GLU A 58 3.81 2.60 -0.65
N PRO A 59 4.24 3.34 -1.69
CA PRO A 59 3.83 3.02 -3.05
C PRO A 59 4.10 1.56 -3.38
N VAL A 60 3.03 0.83 -3.73
CA VAL A 60 3.09 -0.63 -3.86
C VAL A 60 2.07 -1.16 -4.86
N PHE A 61 2.45 -2.20 -5.58
CA PHE A 61 1.57 -3.13 -6.28
C PHE A 61 1.43 -4.39 -5.41
N ALA A 62 0.21 -4.72 -5.02
CA ALA A 62 -0.10 -5.85 -4.14
C ALA A 62 -1.14 -6.76 -4.79
N LEU A 63 -0.70 -7.90 -5.30
CA LEU A 63 -1.53 -8.92 -5.94
C LEU A 63 -1.96 -9.96 -4.91
N VAL A 64 -3.25 -10.26 -4.85
CA VAL A 64 -3.77 -11.40 -4.10
C VAL A 64 -3.70 -12.64 -4.97
N VAL A 65 -2.92 -13.62 -4.53
CA VAL A 65 -2.74 -14.88 -5.24
C VAL A 65 -3.72 -15.93 -4.74
N GLN A 66 -4.02 -15.94 -3.43
CA GLN A 66 -4.97 -16.82 -2.78
C GLN A 66 -5.62 -16.14 -1.57
N GLY A 67 -6.90 -16.43 -1.32
CA GLY A 67 -7.68 -15.85 -0.23
C GLY A 67 -8.26 -14.48 -0.59
N LYS A 68 -8.65 -13.70 0.44
CA LYS A 68 -9.20 -12.34 0.28
C LYS A 68 -8.67 -11.41 1.35
N LYS A 69 -8.59 -10.14 0.99
CA LYS A 69 -8.14 -9.06 1.86
C LYS A 69 -9.05 -7.85 1.72
N GLU A 70 -9.20 -7.12 2.81
CA GLU A 70 -9.84 -5.81 2.83
C GLU A 70 -8.84 -4.75 3.26
N ALA A 71 -8.97 -3.55 2.67
CA ALA A 71 -8.22 -2.37 3.05
C ALA A 71 -9.20 -1.20 3.26
N LEU A 72 -9.03 -0.47 4.35
CA LEU A 72 -9.80 0.72 4.67
C LEU A 72 -8.91 1.97 4.57
N LEU A 73 -9.40 2.95 3.81
CA LEU A 73 -8.79 4.26 3.67
C LEU A 73 -9.84 5.33 4.04
N GLY A 74 -9.71 5.93 5.22
CA GLY A 74 -10.76 6.81 5.75
C GLY A 74 -12.05 6.03 5.97
N GLU A 75 -13.12 6.42 5.26
CA GLU A 75 -14.43 5.76 5.31
C GLU A 75 -14.63 4.74 4.16
N GLU A 76 -13.66 4.58 3.29
CA GLU A 76 -13.77 3.73 2.11
C GLU A 76 -13.18 2.35 2.36
N THR A 77 -13.92 1.33 1.90
CA THR A 77 -13.52 -0.09 2.01
C THR A 77 -13.24 -0.63 0.61
N TYR A 78 -12.08 -1.26 0.47
CA TYR A 78 -11.62 -1.92 -0.74
C TYR A 78 -11.48 -3.41 -0.48
N CYS A 79 -12.35 -4.23 -1.10
CA CYS A 79 -12.32 -5.69 -0.99
C CYS A 79 -11.68 -6.27 -2.26
N TYR A 80 -10.71 -7.14 -2.12
CA TYR A 80 -10.05 -7.78 -3.25
C TYR A 80 -9.55 -9.18 -2.91
N GLY A 81 -9.61 -10.07 -3.90
CA GLY A 81 -9.31 -11.49 -3.77
C GLY A 81 -8.40 -12.02 -4.86
N ALA A 82 -8.35 -13.33 -5.04
CA ALA A 82 -7.49 -13.99 -6.02
C ALA A 82 -7.64 -13.41 -7.43
N ALA A 83 -6.52 -13.20 -8.13
CA ALA A 83 -6.41 -12.55 -9.41
C ALA A 83 -6.84 -11.06 -9.42
N GLN A 84 -6.86 -10.41 -8.26
CA GLN A 84 -7.04 -8.96 -8.14
C GLN A 84 -5.82 -8.35 -7.45
N TYR A 85 -5.54 -7.11 -7.81
CA TYR A 85 -4.45 -6.35 -7.20
C TYR A 85 -4.93 -4.99 -6.69
N LEU A 86 -4.22 -4.51 -5.69
CA LEU A 86 -4.34 -3.17 -5.16
C LEU A 86 -3.07 -2.40 -5.50
N VAL A 87 -3.22 -1.16 -5.96
CA VAL A 87 -2.10 -0.21 -6.09
C VAL A 87 -2.29 0.90 -5.07
N VAL A 88 -1.23 1.17 -4.33
CA VAL A 88 -1.08 2.37 -3.49
C VAL A 88 -0.07 3.28 -4.18
N SER A 89 -0.45 4.52 -4.45
CA SER A 89 0.33 5.46 -5.27
C SER A 89 1.21 6.40 -4.45
N VAL A 90 0.82 6.66 -3.21
CA VAL A 90 1.51 7.54 -2.27
C VAL A 90 1.53 6.89 -0.90
N HIS A 91 2.31 7.43 0.06
CA HIS A 91 2.24 6.90 1.43
C HIS A 91 0.87 7.12 2.02
N LEU A 92 0.17 6.03 2.38
CA LEU A 92 -1.19 6.09 2.93
C LEU A 92 -1.29 5.30 4.24
N PRO A 93 -1.84 5.87 5.31
CA PRO A 93 -2.23 5.13 6.49
C PRO A 93 -3.46 4.29 6.15
N LEU A 94 -3.28 2.98 6.05
CA LEU A 94 -4.32 2.00 5.73
C LEU A 94 -4.51 1.04 6.90
N SER A 95 -5.77 0.70 7.16
CA SER A 95 -6.11 -0.46 7.96
C SER A 95 -6.40 -1.62 7.03
N ALA A 96 -5.63 -2.70 7.10
CA ALA A 96 -5.82 -3.85 6.23
C ALA A 96 -5.87 -5.15 7.02
N PHE A 97 -6.71 -6.10 6.55
CA PHE A 97 -6.88 -7.40 7.21
C PHE A 97 -7.29 -8.46 6.19
N VAL A 98 -6.87 -9.68 6.46
CA VAL A 98 -7.25 -10.86 5.68
C VAL A 98 -8.64 -11.32 6.13
N THR A 99 -9.56 -11.46 5.18
CA THR A 99 -10.95 -11.90 5.44
C THR A 99 -11.19 -13.35 5.10
N GLU A 100 -10.38 -13.93 4.18
CA GLU A 100 -10.52 -15.34 3.79
C GLU A 100 -9.14 -16.02 3.80
N ALA A 101 -8.90 -16.86 4.80
CA ALA A 101 -7.75 -17.75 4.92
C ALA A 101 -8.03 -18.90 5.87
N THR A 102 -7.44 -20.06 5.61
CA THR A 102 -7.42 -21.23 6.50
C THR A 102 -6.02 -21.85 6.53
N PRO A 103 -5.68 -22.71 7.50
CA PRO A 103 -4.39 -23.39 7.52
C PRO A 103 -4.10 -24.17 6.24
N ASP A 104 -5.10 -24.85 5.67
CA ASP A 104 -4.96 -25.64 4.43
C ASP A 104 -4.99 -24.75 3.16
N LYS A 105 -5.61 -23.60 3.24
CA LYS A 105 -5.73 -22.63 2.15
C LYS A 105 -5.41 -21.21 2.67
N PRO A 106 -4.13 -20.92 2.96
CA PRO A 106 -3.74 -19.63 3.51
C PRO A 106 -3.96 -18.50 2.52
N TYR A 107 -4.10 -17.29 3.04
CA TYR A 107 -3.93 -16.09 2.22
C TYR A 107 -2.48 -16.01 1.74
N LEU A 108 -2.31 -15.75 0.44
CA LEU A 108 -1.01 -15.55 -0.20
C LEU A 108 -1.05 -14.25 -1.02
N GLY A 109 -0.14 -13.36 -0.71
CA GLY A 109 0.04 -12.08 -1.37
C GLY A 109 1.43 -11.94 -1.97
N PHE A 110 1.47 -11.42 -3.20
CA PHE A 110 2.68 -10.97 -3.89
C PHE A 110 2.72 -9.43 -3.80
N LYS A 111 3.75 -8.86 -3.24
CA LYS A 111 3.88 -7.43 -3.00
C LYS A 111 5.16 -6.91 -3.64
N LEU A 112 5.03 -5.95 -4.56
CA LEU A 112 6.13 -5.29 -5.25
C LEU A 112 6.11 -3.79 -4.94
N ASN A 113 7.16 -3.28 -4.30
CA ASN A 113 7.30 -1.86 -4.03
C ASN A 113 7.53 -1.10 -5.33
N LEU A 114 6.76 -0.02 -5.54
CA LEU A 114 6.84 0.80 -6.76
C LEU A 114 7.93 1.86 -6.61
N ASP A 115 8.76 1.98 -7.63
CA ASP A 115 9.75 3.04 -7.74
C ASP A 115 9.25 4.13 -8.71
N PRO A 116 8.89 5.32 -8.20
CA PRO A 116 8.42 6.42 -9.07
C PRO A 116 9.43 6.85 -10.12
N VAL A 117 10.73 6.71 -9.87
CA VAL A 117 11.78 7.11 -10.83
C VAL A 117 11.75 6.17 -12.04
N GLN A 118 11.69 4.85 -11.80
CA GLN A 118 11.58 3.87 -12.87
C GLN A 118 10.26 4.02 -13.66
N LEU A 119 9.17 4.37 -13.00
CA LEU A 119 7.89 4.68 -13.67
C LEU A 119 8.02 5.92 -14.57
N CYS A 120 8.67 6.99 -14.12
CA CYS A 120 8.98 8.18 -14.93
C CYS A 120 9.74 7.81 -16.21
N ASP A 121 10.78 6.99 -16.08
CA ASP A 121 11.61 6.58 -17.22
C ASP A 121 10.80 5.79 -18.27
N ILE A 122 9.86 4.98 -17.84
CA ILE A 122 8.98 4.23 -18.74
C ILE A 122 7.97 5.18 -19.42
N ILE A 123 7.37 6.10 -18.66
CA ILE A 123 6.43 7.09 -19.20
C ILE A 123 7.10 7.95 -20.27
N ALA A 124 8.35 8.39 -20.06
CA ALA A 124 9.10 9.17 -21.03
C ALA A 124 9.36 8.43 -22.36
N GLN A 125 9.36 7.09 -22.34
CA GLN A 125 9.57 6.23 -23.52
C GLN A 125 8.26 5.77 -24.17
N THR A 126 7.13 5.97 -23.49
CA THR A 126 5.82 5.64 -24.05
C THR A 126 5.22 6.89 -24.70
N THR A 127 4.67 6.74 -25.92
CA THR A 127 3.96 7.84 -26.57
C THR A 127 2.84 8.33 -25.65
N PRO A 128 2.68 9.65 -25.43
CA PRO A 128 1.57 10.15 -24.65
C PRO A 128 0.27 9.67 -25.27
N GLY A 129 -0.42 8.75 -24.61
CA GLY A 129 -1.83 8.51 -24.90
C GLY A 129 -2.53 9.85 -24.73
N THR A 130 -3.45 10.18 -25.63
CA THR A 130 -4.22 11.43 -25.60
C THR A 130 -4.73 11.64 -24.19
N SER A 131 -4.08 12.56 -23.47
CA SER A 131 -4.39 12.93 -22.11
C SER A 131 -5.86 13.36 -22.02
N ARG A 132 -6.70 12.46 -21.55
CA ARG A 132 -8.05 12.83 -21.15
C ARG A 132 -7.97 13.39 -19.74
N LYS A 133 -8.32 14.68 -19.64
CA LYS A 133 -8.65 15.47 -18.44
C LYS A 133 -7.93 15.03 -17.15
N GLU A 134 -7.25 15.98 -16.52
CA GLU A 134 -6.76 15.96 -15.13
C GLU A 134 -7.88 15.65 -14.11
N ASN A 135 -8.44 14.47 -14.17
CA ASN A 135 -9.26 14.00 -13.05
C ASN A 135 -8.29 13.52 -11.99
N SER A 136 -8.27 14.23 -10.87
CA SER A 136 -7.53 13.80 -9.68
C SER A 136 -7.91 12.37 -9.34
N VAL A 137 -6.94 11.49 -9.46
CA VAL A 137 -7.11 10.06 -9.23
C VAL A 137 -6.85 9.78 -7.76
N ARG A 138 -7.54 8.81 -7.18
CA ARG A 138 -7.31 8.35 -5.81
C ARG A 138 -5.91 7.76 -5.67
N GLY A 139 -5.32 7.95 -4.50
CA GLY A 139 -4.02 7.36 -4.15
C GLY A 139 -4.06 5.84 -3.93
N LEU A 140 -5.24 5.22 -4.05
CA LEU A 140 -5.45 3.78 -3.93
C LEU A 140 -6.56 3.33 -4.87
N PHE A 141 -6.33 2.20 -5.56
CA PHE A 141 -7.35 1.54 -6.39
C PHE A 141 -7.14 0.03 -6.43
N VAL A 142 -8.21 -0.68 -6.78
CA VAL A 142 -8.22 -2.13 -7.02
C VAL A 142 -8.57 -2.38 -8.48
N SER A 143 -7.93 -3.38 -9.10
CA SER A 143 -8.25 -3.83 -10.46
C SER A 143 -8.02 -5.34 -10.61
N ASN A 144 -8.53 -5.91 -11.71
CA ASN A 144 -8.30 -7.29 -12.05
C ASN A 144 -6.95 -7.48 -12.74
N THR A 145 -6.31 -8.61 -12.48
CA THR A 145 -5.07 -9.00 -13.14
C THR A 145 -5.37 -9.68 -14.46
N ASP A 146 -4.53 -9.44 -15.47
CA ASP A 146 -4.51 -10.18 -16.72
C ASP A 146 -3.41 -11.25 -16.75
N ALA A 147 -3.49 -12.20 -17.68
CA ALA A 147 -2.52 -13.28 -17.83
C ALA A 147 -1.07 -12.77 -18.00
N PRO A 148 -0.78 -11.73 -18.83
CA PRO A 148 0.56 -11.21 -18.96
C PRO A 148 1.16 -10.64 -17.67
N LEU A 149 0.36 -10.03 -16.79
CA LEU A 149 0.83 -9.48 -15.52
C LEU A 149 1.08 -10.62 -14.51
N LEU A 150 0.24 -11.68 -14.52
CA LEU A 150 0.46 -12.90 -13.74
C LEU A 150 1.72 -13.64 -14.19
N ASP A 151 1.98 -13.75 -15.50
CA ASP A 151 3.21 -14.33 -16.02
C ASP A 151 4.46 -13.60 -15.50
N CYS A 152 4.44 -12.28 -15.50
CA CYS A 152 5.52 -11.48 -14.90
C CYS A 152 5.72 -11.80 -13.41
N ALA A 153 4.65 -11.90 -12.63
CA ALA A 153 4.74 -12.24 -11.21
C ALA A 153 5.29 -13.65 -10.99
N MET A 154 4.90 -14.60 -11.85
CA MET A 154 5.38 -15.97 -11.84
C MET A 154 6.87 -16.04 -12.18
N ARG A 155 7.32 -15.43 -13.28
CA ARG A 155 8.74 -15.37 -13.67
C ARG A 155 9.60 -14.70 -12.61
N LEU A 156 9.13 -13.62 -12.00
CA LEU A 156 9.84 -12.93 -10.93
C LEU A 156 9.97 -13.81 -9.67
N THR A 157 8.93 -14.59 -9.35
CA THR A 157 8.97 -15.55 -8.25
C THR A 157 9.90 -16.73 -8.52
N GLN A 158 9.87 -17.30 -9.73
CA GLN A 158 10.76 -18.40 -10.16
C GLN A 158 12.23 -18.00 -10.16
N LEU A 159 12.54 -16.73 -10.41
CA LEU A 159 13.91 -16.22 -10.41
C LEU A 159 14.60 -16.36 -9.05
N LEU A 160 13.84 -16.49 -7.96
CA LEU A 160 14.39 -16.76 -6.63
C LEU A 160 15.04 -18.15 -6.52
N ASP A 161 14.74 -19.09 -7.44
CA ASP A 161 15.39 -20.40 -7.52
C ASP A 161 16.76 -20.32 -8.21
N THR A 162 17.07 -19.19 -8.86
CA THR A 162 18.32 -18.94 -9.59
C THR A 162 18.91 -17.57 -9.22
N PRO A 163 19.39 -17.39 -7.97
CA PRO A 163 19.78 -16.08 -7.42
C PRO A 163 20.85 -15.35 -8.25
N GLN A 164 21.74 -16.09 -8.93
CA GLN A 164 22.79 -15.55 -9.80
C GLN A 164 22.22 -14.73 -10.98
N HIS A 165 20.96 -14.94 -11.38
CA HIS A 165 20.32 -14.23 -12.48
C HIS A 165 19.51 -13.01 -12.01
N ILE A 166 19.23 -12.86 -10.70
CA ILE A 166 18.45 -11.75 -10.14
C ILE A 166 19.00 -10.39 -10.59
N PRO A 167 20.31 -10.08 -10.49
CA PRO A 167 20.81 -8.74 -10.80
C PRO A 167 20.51 -8.27 -12.24
N ILE A 168 20.36 -9.20 -13.18
CA ILE A 168 20.12 -8.90 -14.58
C ILE A 168 18.63 -9.02 -14.94
N LEU A 169 17.99 -10.12 -14.54
CA LEU A 169 16.64 -10.43 -15.01
C LEU A 169 15.53 -9.76 -14.17
N ALA A 170 15.71 -9.60 -12.86
CA ALA A 170 14.69 -8.98 -12.02
C ALA A 170 14.35 -7.54 -12.46
N PRO A 171 15.31 -6.65 -12.74
CA PRO A 171 15.00 -5.30 -13.24
C PRO A 171 14.20 -5.29 -14.54
N LEU A 172 14.45 -6.24 -15.46
CA LEU A 172 13.73 -6.34 -16.72
C LEU A 172 12.27 -6.77 -16.52
N ILE A 173 12.03 -7.76 -15.65
CA ILE A 173 10.69 -8.24 -15.34
C ILE A 173 9.91 -7.17 -14.56
N ILE A 174 10.52 -6.49 -13.59
CA ILE A 174 9.91 -5.40 -12.85
C ILE A 174 9.52 -4.26 -13.79
N ARG A 175 10.40 -3.92 -14.74
CA ARG A 175 10.10 -2.92 -15.76
C ARG A 175 8.92 -3.32 -16.64
N GLU A 176 8.79 -4.61 -16.99
CA GLU A 176 7.63 -5.14 -17.71
C GLU A 176 6.36 -5.01 -16.87
N ILE A 177 6.39 -5.34 -15.56
CA ILE A 177 5.25 -5.14 -14.65
C ILE A 177 4.80 -3.68 -14.67
N TYR A 178 5.73 -2.73 -14.52
CA TYR A 178 5.42 -1.30 -14.54
C TYR A 178 4.78 -0.87 -15.86
N TYR A 179 5.33 -1.33 -16.98
CA TYR A 179 4.76 -1.03 -18.30
C TYR A 179 3.32 -1.58 -18.43
N ARG A 180 3.08 -2.82 -17.98
CA ARG A 180 1.74 -3.42 -18.03
C ARG A 180 0.74 -2.69 -17.13
N LEU A 181 1.15 -2.23 -15.95
CA LEU A 181 0.33 -1.37 -15.10
C LEU A 181 0.00 -0.04 -15.79
N LEU A 182 0.95 0.56 -16.54
CA LEU A 182 0.77 1.82 -17.26
C LEU A 182 -0.18 1.71 -18.46
N ILE A 183 -0.26 0.55 -19.12
CA ILE A 183 -1.16 0.33 -20.26
C ILE A 183 -2.46 -0.37 -19.86
N GLY A 184 -2.58 -0.82 -18.64
CA GLY A 184 -3.75 -1.49 -18.08
C GLY A 184 -4.95 -0.57 -17.89
N GLU A 185 -6.05 -1.13 -17.39
CA GLU A 185 -7.32 -0.43 -17.15
C GLU A 185 -7.17 0.83 -16.29
N GLN A 186 -6.31 0.78 -15.27
CA GLN A 186 -6.02 1.89 -14.35
C GLN A 186 -4.71 2.62 -14.70
N GLY A 187 -4.26 2.51 -15.94
CA GLY A 187 -2.98 3.06 -16.37
C GLY A 187 -2.84 4.57 -16.17
N GLU A 188 -3.94 5.32 -16.29
CA GLU A 188 -3.92 6.76 -16.01
C GLU A 188 -3.63 7.05 -14.52
N ALA A 189 -4.20 6.27 -13.62
CA ALA A 189 -3.90 6.38 -12.18
C ALA A 189 -2.41 6.10 -11.90
N VAL A 190 -1.84 5.10 -12.55
CA VAL A 190 -0.42 4.76 -12.42
C VAL A 190 0.47 5.86 -13.03
N ARG A 191 0.09 6.46 -14.17
CA ARG A 191 0.84 7.58 -14.79
C ARG A 191 0.95 8.77 -13.85
N GLN A 192 -0.11 9.09 -13.12
CA GLN A 192 -0.14 10.22 -12.21
C GLN A 192 0.86 10.10 -11.03
N ILE A 193 1.26 8.87 -10.68
CA ILE A 193 2.28 8.63 -9.63
C ILE A 193 3.62 9.30 -9.99
N ALA A 194 3.97 9.25 -11.28
CA ALA A 194 5.29 9.61 -11.77
C ALA A 194 5.27 10.79 -12.76
N THR A 195 4.09 11.33 -13.12
CA THR A 195 4.01 12.51 -14.01
C THR A 195 4.42 13.75 -13.25
N SER A 196 5.51 14.38 -13.70
CA SER A 196 6.02 15.62 -13.11
C SER A 196 4.97 16.73 -13.15
N GLY A 197 4.75 17.37 -12.00
CA GLY A 197 3.79 18.47 -11.87
C GLY A 197 2.31 18.02 -11.79
N SER A 198 2.03 16.71 -11.81
CA SER A 198 0.66 16.21 -11.55
C SER A 198 0.20 16.57 -10.14
N ASN A 199 -1.12 16.69 -9.94
CA ASN A 199 -1.66 16.91 -8.60
C ASN A 199 -1.29 15.77 -7.64
N MET A 200 -1.25 14.54 -8.13
CA MET A 200 -0.81 13.37 -7.36
C MET A 200 0.63 13.53 -6.88
N GLN A 201 1.57 13.89 -7.75
CA GLN A 201 2.97 14.09 -7.40
C GLN A 201 3.14 15.22 -6.38
N ARG A 202 2.48 16.37 -6.59
CA ARG A 202 2.53 17.50 -5.65
C ARG A 202 2.03 17.11 -4.26
N ILE A 203 0.93 16.34 -4.19
CA ILE A 203 0.42 15.80 -2.92
C ILE A 203 1.40 14.78 -2.34
N ALA A 204 2.01 13.90 -3.14
CA ALA A 204 3.02 12.95 -2.68
C ALA A 204 4.24 13.63 -2.04
N GLU A 205 4.72 14.75 -2.62
CA GLU A 205 5.81 15.53 -2.04
C GLU A 205 5.41 16.15 -0.69
N VAL A 206 4.21 16.70 -0.58
CA VAL A 206 3.71 17.22 0.70
C VAL A 206 3.55 16.10 1.74
N ILE A 207 3.09 14.92 1.33
CA ILE A 207 3.01 13.75 2.22
C ILE A 207 4.40 13.37 2.77
N LYS A 208 5.46 13.45 1.96
CA LYS A 208 6.84 13.23 2.43
C LYS A 208 7.25 14.25 3.49
N LEU A 209 6.91 15.54 3.28
CA LEU A 209 7.17 16.59 4.26
C LEU A 209 6.42 16.34 5.58
N ILE A 210 5.13 16.00 5.51
CA ILE A 210 4.35 15.65 6.69
C ILE A 210 4.97 14.45 7.42
N LYS A 211 5.39 13.40 6.70
CA LYS A 211 6.04 12.22 7.30
C LYS A 211 7.37 12.56 7.97
N ALA A 212 8.14 13.47 7.41
CA ALA A 212 9.43 13.87 7.97
C ALA A 212 9.29 14.64 9.29
N ASP A 213 8.20 15.38 9.47
CA ASP A 213 8.02 16.28 10.63
C ASP A 213 6.59 16.31 11.19
N PHE A 214 5.94 15.12 11.28
CA PHE A 214 4.56 15.01 11.75
C PHE A 214 4.37 15.36 13.23
N THR A 215 5.44 15.43 14.01
CA THR A 215 5.39 15.75 15.45
C THR A 215 5.13 17.22 15.72
N LYS A 216 5.49 18.12 14.79
CA LYS A 216 5.31 19.57 14.95
C LYS A 216 3.92 20.04 14.52
N PRO A 217 3.48 21.22 15.02
CA PRO A 217 2.30 21.89 14.49
C PRO A 217 2.45 22.16 13.00
N MET A 218 1.40 21.91 12.24
CA MET A 218 1.37 22.01 10.78
C MET A 218 0.45 23.15 10.35
N ARG A 219 0.94 24.01 9.45
CA ARG A 219 0.15 25.07 8.83
C ARG A 219 -0.24 24.68 7.41
N VAL A 220 -1.54 24.58 7.19
CA VAL A 220 -2.09 24.12 5.90
C VAL A 220 -1.69 25.07 4.76
N GLU A 221 -1.60 26.37 5.05
CA GLU A 221 -1.19 27.41 4.08
C GLU A 221 0.24 27.18 3.58
N GLU A 222 1.16 26.79 4.48
CA GLU A 222 2.56 26.48 4.14
C GLU A 222 2.63 25.22 3.25
N LEU A 223 1.87 24.18 3.59
CA LEU A 223 1.79 22.95 2.79
C LEU A 223 1.17 23.20 1.41
N ALA A 224 0.14 24.03 1.33
CA ALA A 224 -0.46 24.45 0.06
C ALA A 224 0.56 25.18 -0.82
N GLY A 225 1.35 26.08 -0.22
CA GLY A 225 2.47 26.76 -0.89
C GLY A 225 3.52 25.77 -1.45
N GLN A 226 3.92 24.77 -0.66
CA GLN A 226 4.84 23.72 -1.11
C GLN A 226 4.27 22.92 -2.29
N ALA A 227 2.95 22.63 -2.28
CA ALA A 227 2.27 22.00 -3.41
C ALA A 227 2.07 22.94 -4.61
N SER A 228 2.43 24.23 -4.53
CA SER A 228 2.09 25.25 -5.53
C SER A 228 0.57 25.29 -5.82
N MET A 229 -0.24 25.24 -4.77
CA MET A 229 -1.71 25.24 -4.81
C MET A 229 -2.29 26.34 -3.91
N SER A 230 -3.51 26.81 -4.20
CA SER A 230 -4.28 27.56 -3.21
C SER A 230 -4.69 26.63 -2.07
N PRO A 231 -4.95 27.14 -0.84
CA PRO A 231 -5.39 26.32 0.29
C PRO A 231 -6.63 25.46 -0.03
N SER A 232 -7.61 26.00 -0.72
CA SER A 232 -8.83 25.27 -1.12
C SER A 232 -8.53 24.16 -2.11
N SER A 233 -7.71 24.42 -3.13
CA SER A 233 -7.26 23.43 -4.12
C SER A 233 -6.45 22.32 -3.45
N PHE A 234 -5.53 22.69 -2.54
CA PHE A 234 -4.74 21.74 -1.78
C PHE A 234 -5.62 20.82 -0.93
N HIS A 235 -6.56 21.37 -0.14
CA HIS A 235 -7.50 20.56 0.63
C HIS A 235 -8.28 19.58 -0.24
N HIS A 236 -8.77 20.06 -1.38
CA HIS A 236 -9.55 19.24 -2.32
C HIS A 236 -8.70 18.07 -2.85
N HIS A 237 -7.52 18.35 -3.42
CA HIS A 237 -6.66 17.31 -3.98
C HIS A 237 -6.08 16.38 -2.92
N PHE A 238 -5.70 16.91 -1.76
CA PHE A 238 -5.22 16.09 -0.66
C PHE A 238 -6.29 15.10 -0.21
N LYS A 239 -7.54 15.54 -0.04
CA LYS A 239 -8.66 14.67 0.33
C LYS A 239 -9.00 13.67 -0.79
N LEU A 240 -8.92 14.06 -2.06
CA LEU A 240 -9.11 13.14 -3.18
C LEU A 240 -8.08 12.00 -3.18
N VAL A 241 -6.81 12.34 -2.97
CA VAL A 241 -5.70 11.37 -3.00
C VAL A 241 -5.71 10.47 -1.75
N THR A 242 -5.94 11.06 -0.56
CA THR A 242 -5.74 10.36 0.73
C THR A 242 -7.02 9.95 1.42
N SER A 243 -8.19 10.36 0.92
CA SER A 243 -9.51 10.26 1.58
C SER A 243 -9.59 10.94 2.95
N MET A 244 -8.62 11.81 3.29
CA MET A 244 -8.52 12.52 4.56
C MET A 244 -8.13 13.98 4.39
N SER A 245 -8.42 14.81 5.39
CA SER A 245 -7.81 16.13 5.48
C SER A 245 -6.33 16.03 5.88
N PRO A 246 -5.49 17.05 5.59
CA PRO A 246 -4.09 17.06 6.01
C PRO A 246 -3.88 16.85 7.52
N LEU A 247 -4.74 17.46 8.34
CA LEU A 247 -4.70 17.32 9.79
C LEU A 247 -5.10 15.91 10.27
N GLN A 248 -6.09 15.29 9.61
CA GLN A 248 -6.47 13.90 9.90
C GLN A 248 -5.34 12.94 9.52
N TYR A 249 -4.67 13.18 8.40
CA TYR A 249 -3.53 12.40 7.96
C TYR A 249 -2.36 12.49 8.97
N GLN A 250 -1.97 13.71 9.38
CA GLN A 250 -0.93 13.91 10.40
C GLN A 250 -1.29 13.19 11.70
N LYS A 251 -2.54 13.31 12.15
CA LYS A 251 -3.03 12.65 13.36
C LYS A 251 -2.88 11.12 13.28
N GLN A 252 -3.23 10.52 12.14
CA GLN A 252 -3.06 9.08 11.97
C GLN A 252 -1.58 8.66 12.03
N LEU A 253 -0.67 9.44 11.43
CA LEU A 253 0.77 9.19 11.55
C LEU A 253 1.24 9.22 13.00
N ARG A 254 0.82 10.23 13.77
CA ARG A 254 1.14 10.35 15.21
C ARG A 254 0.67 9.12 16.00
N LEU A 255 -0.56 8.69 15.79
CA LEU A 255 -1.12 7.54 16.50
C LEU A 255 -0.43 6.23 16.13
N LEU A 256 -0.09 6.04 14.85
CA LEU A 256 0.66 4.87 14.39
C LEU A 256 2.06 4.82 14.97
N GLU A 257 2.76 5.94 14.97
CA GLU A 257 4.10 6.01 15.57
C GLU A 257 4.06 5.83 17.08
N ALA A 258 3.08 6.42 17.79
CA ALA A 258 2.91 6.18 19.23
C ALA A 258 2.69 4.68 19.53
N ARG A 259 1.88 3.98 18.71
CA ARG A 259 1.68 2.53 18.83
C ARG A 259 2.97 1.75 18.63
N ARG A 260 3.77 2.13 17.64
CA ARG A 260 5.10 1.54 17.37
C ARG A 260 6.04 1.74 18.55
N LEU A 261 6.13 2.96 19.09
CA LEU A 261 6.98 3.29 20.25
C LEU A 261 6.59 2.44 21.49
N MET A 262 5.30 2.31 21.76
CA MET A 262 4.80 1.50 22.87
C MET A 262 5.06 0.00 22.68
N LEU A 263 4.96 -0.52 21.46
CA LEU A 263 5.20 -1.94 21.14
C LEU A 263 6.68 -2.30 21.11
N ALA A 264 7.47 -1.55 20.34
CA ALA A 264 8.85 -1.90 20.02
C ALA A 264 9.86 -1.33 21.03
N GLU A 265 9.59 -0.15 21.59
CA GLU A 265 10.54 0.56 22.46
C GLU A 265 10.06 0.64 23.92
N ASN A 266 8.93 0.00 24.27
CA ASN A 266 8.36 -0.06 25.61
C ASN A 266 8.03 1.31 26.23
N PHE A 267 7.75 2.33 25.44
CA PHE A 267 7.26 3.60 25.93
C PHE A 267 5.92 3.41 26.67
N ASP A 268 5.72 4.12 27.76
CA ASP A 268 4.38 4.27 28.33
C ASP A 268 3.52 5.20 27.47
N ALA A 269 2.20 5.18 27.67
CA ALA A 269 1.26 5.93 26.85
C ALA A 269 1.45 7.46 26.95
N ALA A 270 1.90 7.98 28.08
CA ALA A 270 2.13 9.42 28.27
C ALA A 270 3.38 9.86 27.49
N ASN A 271 4.49 9.16 27.66
CA ASN A 271 5.73 9.44 26.95
C ASN A 271 5.56 9.26 25.44
N ALA A 272 4.88 8.21 24.99
CA ALA A 272 4.57 8.02 23.57
C ALA A 272 3.74 9.18 23.01
N ALA A 273 2.71 9.65 23.73
CA ALA A 273 1.90 10.79 23.31
C ALA A 273 2.73 12.06 23.14
N TYR A 274 3.56 12.42 24.10
CA TYR A 274 4.44 13.60 24.01
C TYR A 274 5.45 13.47 22.88
N GLN A 275 6.06 12.31 22.72
CA GLN A 275 7.07 12.06 21.67
C GLN A 275 6.49 12.27 20.26
N VAL A 276 5.22 11.97 20.05
CA VAL A 276 4.57 12.16 18.73
C VAL A 276 3.85 13.50 18.61
N GLY A 277 4.02 14.42 19.56
CA GLY A 277 3.54 15.81 19.49
C GLY A 277 2.12 16.03 20.00
N TYR A 278 1.60 15.20 20.90
CA TYR A 278 0.38 15.51 21.67
C TYR A 278 0.74 16.32 22.91
N GLU A 279 0.02 17.42 23.13
CA GLU A 279 0.14 18.24 24.33
C GLU A 279 -0.76 17.74 25.47
N SER A 280 -1.76 16.91 25.16
CA SER A 280 -2.73 16.37 26.12
C SER A 280 -2.83 14.85 26.02
N GLN A 281 -2.48 14.16 27.09
CA GLN A 281 -2.64 12.72 27.22
C GLN A 281 -4.11 12.29 27.12
N SER A 282 -5.05 13.09 27.62
CA SER A 282 -6.48 12.80 27.53
C SER A 282 -6.99 12.89 26.09
N GLN A 283 -6.48 13.85 25.30
CA GLN A 283 -6.80 13.94 23.88
C GLN A 283 -6.21 12.73 23.13
N PHE A 284 -4.94 12.43 23.35
CA PHE A 284 -4.28 11.26 22.78
C PHE A 284 -5.06 9.97 23.04
N SER A 285 -5.41 9.68 24.30
CA SER A 285 -6.12 8.44 24.66
C SER A 285 -7.48 8.30 23.97
N ARG A 286 -8.23 9.40 23.86
CA ARG A 286 -9.53 9.41 23.14
C ARG A 286 -9.36 9.14 21.65
N GLU A 287 -8.41 9.81 21.01
CA GLU A 287 -8.15 9.66 19.57
C GLU A 287 -7.56 8.30 19.25
N TYR A 288 -6.66 7.79 20.11
CA TYR A 288 -6.11 6.44 20.01
C TYR A 288 -7.21 5.37 20.09
N SER A 289 -8.09 5.48 21.11
CA SER A 289 -9.19 4.52 21.27
C SER A 289 -10.17 4.54 20.09
N ARG A 290 -10.40 5.71 19.50
CA ARG A 290 -11.23 5.84 18.29
C ARG A 290 -10.60 5.14 17.09
N MET A 291 -9.28 5.23 16.93
CA MET A 291 -8.57 4.65 15.80
C MET A 291 -8.35 3.14 15.94
N PHE A 292 -8.00 2.66 17.12
CA PHE A 292 -7.61 1.27 17.35
C PHE A 292 -8.67 0.43 18.09
N GLY A 293 -9.78 1.03 18.46
CA GLY A 293 -10.90 0.34 19.12
C GLY A 293 -10.68 0.02 20.60
N ALA A 294 -9.52 0.35 21.16
CA ALA A 294 -9.18 0.11 22.57
C ALA A 294 -8.24 1.21 23.11
N PRO A 295 -8.27 1.50 24.43
CA PRO A 295 -7.29 2.39 25.05
C PRO A 295 -5.85 1.91 24.84
N PRO A 296 -4.85 2.82 24.81
CA PRO A 296 -3.47 2.49 24.48
C PRO A 296 -2.91 1.27 25.21
N ILE A 297 -3.03 1.23 26.53
CA ILE A 297 -2.47 0.14 27.35
C ILE A 297 -3.11 -1.22 26.97
N ARG A 298 -4.44 -1.28 26.89
CA ARG A 298 -5.16 -2.52 26.54
C ARG A 298 -4.85 -3.00 25.12
N ASP A 299 -4.68 -2.09 24.17
CA ASP A 299 -4.34 -2.45 22.80
C ASP A 299 -2.94 -3.06 22.73
N ILE A 300 -1.97 -2.46 23.44
CA ILE A 300 -0.59 -2.95 23.49
C ILE A 300 -0.50 -4.31 24.21
N GLU A 301 -1.21 -4.50 25.33
CA GLU A 301 -1.28 -5.80 26.00
C GLU A 301 -1.80 -6.89 25.07
N ARG A 302 -2.91 -6.61 24.36
CA ARG A 302 -3.49 -7.54 23.37
C ARG A 302 -2.50 -7.91 22.26
N LEU A 303 -1.74 -6.92 21.75
CA LEU A 303 -0.80 -7.16 20.66
C LEU A 303 0.48 -7.89 21.08
N ARG A 304 0.85 -7.83 22.35
CA ARG A 304 1.98 -8.59 22.91
C ARG A 304 1.64 -10.05 23.20
N THR A 305 0.35 -10.39 23.31
CA THR A 305 -0.13 -11.73 23.61
C THR A 305 -0.63 -12.47 22.36
N ALA A 306 -0.76 -11.80 21.22
CA ALA A 306 -1.19 -12.36 19.94
C ALA A 306 0.00 -12.84 19.11
#